data_73dfd115d515b5cdf14893ea28ca8eaf
#
_entry.id   73dfd115d515b5cdf14893ea28ca8eaf
#
_cell.length_a   1.000
_cell.length_b   1.000
_cell.length_c   1.000
_cell.angle_alpha   90.00
_cell.angle_beta   90.00
_cell.angle_gamma   90.00
#
_symmetry.space_group_name_H-M   'P 1'
#
loop_
_entity.id
_entity.type
_entity.pdbx_description
1 polymer ?
#
loop_
_entity_poly.entity_id
_entity_poly.type
_entity_poly.pdbx_seq_one_letter_code
_entity_poly.pdbx_strand_id
1 'polypeptide(L)'
;MLQNYFEKSSFLKNNKMKKDDYRSYIQVRYNLGKTPQEVYCELKIHARSCSPSLSTIYRWFDRFRNGEKNLQDKHRPGRPITTTTQTNISVVGAFIKDNPYCSYDEIEAETQLSRGSIYNIIHESLKMKKITSRWVAHELTQKNKADRVRICEKNLAKFNSSKWRLCDVVTGDECWFYHRQIGKKQSNLSWVAEGEAPRTVVRRQQSEAKTMFCIFFRTTGPVIVRYFKAGEVVNNKTYRSNCLFHLVAALKRQRSISGTKNIKFHHDNARPHIHNSVKSYLNRNHFIIMDHPPYSPDLAPSDFWLFDYIKKRLTDQRDAKSLAKQITEIVNSIPKEEYEKTFQKWLERMKLCIKNKGDYFEHLIN
;
A
#
# COMPACT_ATOMS: atom_id res chain seq x y z
N MET A 1 -58.20 -23.97 -18.33
CA MET A 1 -57.67 -22.78 -17.66
C MET A 1 -56.53 -22.07 -18.40
N LEU A 2 -55.82 -22.66 -19.37
CA LEU A 2 -54.78 -22.03 -20.19
C LEU A 2 -55.29 -21.30 -21.41
N GLN A 3 -56.52 -21.53 -21.88
CA GLN A 3 -57.11 -20.79 -23.01
C GLN A 3 -57.57 -19.36 -22.65
N ASN A 4 -57.94 -19.12 -21.37
CA ASN A 4 -58.36 -17.80 -20.88
C ASN A 4 -57.21 -16.81 -20.60
N TYR A 5 -55.95 -17.27 -20.65
CA TYR A 5 -54.80 -16.38 -20.44
C TYR A 5 -54.44 -15.54 -21.68
N PHE A 6 -54.90 -15.97 -22.88
CA PHE A 6 -54.58 -15.30 -24.14
C PHE A 6 -55.64 -14.30 -24.58
N GLU A 7 -56.85 -14.29 -24.05
CA GLU A 7 -57.91 -13.35 -24.40
C GLU A 7 -57.85 -11.99 -23.67
N LYS A 8 -57.00 -11.87 -22.61
CA LYS A 8 -56.83 -10.60 -21.88
C LYS A 8 -55.61 -9.78 -22.29
N SER A 9 -55.12 -9.89 -23.50
CA SER A 9 -53.92 -9.12 -23.87
C SER A 9 -54.18 -7.92 -24.78
N SER A 10 -54.78 -6.89 -24.22
CA SER A 10 -54.49 -5.50 -24.66
C SER A 10 -53.00 -5.15 -24.44
N PHE A 11 -52.23 -6.01 -23.76
CA PHE A 11 -50.80 -5.91 -23.48
C PHE A 11 -49.92 -6.23 -24.70
N LEU A 12 -50.40 -6.92 -25.68
CA LEU A 12 -49.62 -7.35 -26.85
C LEU A 12 -49.61 -6.34 -28.01
N LYS A 13 -50.28 -5.20 -27.91
CA LYS A 13 -50.33 -4.24 -29.01
C LYS A 13 -49.12 -3.33 -29.15
N ASN A 14 -48.23 -3.21 -28.14
CA ASN A 14 -47.12 -2.24 -28.17
C ASN A 14 -45.74 -2.77 -27.66
N ASN A 15 -45.56 -4.01 -27.28
CA ASN A 15 -44.27 -4.52 -26.87
C ASN A 15 -43.64 -5.46 -27.91
N LYS A 16 -42.55 -5.00 -28.52
CA LYS A 16 -41.70 -5.79 -29.41
C LYS A 16 -41.12 -6.94 -28.62
N MET A 17 -41.53 -8.20 -28.88
CA MET A 17 -40.98 -9.39 -28.19
C MET A 17 -39.46 -9.40 -28.32
N LYS A 18 -38.79 -9.61 -27.20
CA LYS A 18 -37.32 -9.75 -27.14
C LYS A 18 -36.88 -11.14 -27.59
N LYS A 19 -35.59 -11.34 -27.86
CA LYS A 19 -35.04 -12.64 -28.29
C LYS A 19 -35.35 -13.76 -27.31
N ASP A 20 -35.29 -13.47 -26.03
CA ASP A 20 -35.50 -14.47 -24.95
C ASP A 20 -36.99 -14.86 -24.86
N ASP A 21 -37.92 -13.95 -25.16
CA ASP A 21 -39.35 -14.24 -25.20
C ASP A 21 -39.67 -15.23 -26.32
N TYR A 22 -39.08 -15.05 -27.52
CA TYR A 22 -39.24 -15.98 -28.63
C TYR A 22 -38.68 -17.35 -28.30
N ARG A 23 -37.51 -17.41 -27.66
CA ARG A 23 -36.87 -18.68 -27.28
C ARG A 23 -37.70 -19.45 -26.30
N SER A 24 -38.20 -18.76 -25.27
CA SER A 24 -39.13 -19.32 -24.28
C SER A 24 -40.42 -19.83 -24.91
N TYR A 25 -40.97 -19.05 -25.84
CA TYR A 25 -42.17 -19.47 -26.57
C TYR A 25 -41.92 -20.74 -27.37
N ILE A 26 -40.83 -20.81 -28.14
CA ILE A 26 -40.45 -21.98 -28.93
C ILE A 26 -40.25 -23.22 -28.01
N GLN A 27 -39.65 -23.05 -26.84
CA GLN A 27 -39.45 -24.14 -25.85
C GLN A 27 -40.77 -24.66 -25.35
N VAL A 28 -41.71 -23.79 -24.98
CA VAL A 28 -43.05 -24.18 -24.52
C VAL A 28 -43.78 -24.96 -25.61
N ARG A 29 -43.76 -24.50 -26.85
CA ARG A 29 -44.41 -25.14 -28.00
C ARG A 29 -43.78 -26.50 -28.35
N TYR A 30 -42.43 -26.61 -28.23
CA TYR A 30 -41.70 -27.86 -28.38
C TYR A 30 -42.18 -28.88 -27.35
N ASN A 31 -42.29 -28.49 -26.07
CA ASN A 31 -42.75 -29.38 -24.96
C ASN A 31 -44.22 -29.82 -25.11
N LEU A 32 -45.03 -29.01 -25.86
CA LEU A 32 -46.43 -29.36 -26.20
C LEU A 32 -46.53 -30.24 -27.45
N GLY A 33 -45.40 -30.70 -28.01
CA GLY A 33 -45.39 -31.59 -29.17
C GLY A 33 -45.70 -30.92 -30.53
N LYS A 34 -45.66 -29.58 -30.60
CA LYS A 34 -45.87 -28.87 -31.82
C LYS A 34 -44.70 -29.04 -32.79
N THR A 35 -44.99 -28.96 -34.10
CA THR A 35 -43.97 -28.98 -35.15
C THR A 35 -43.32 -27.61 -35.34
N PRO A 36 -42.04 -27.52 -35.84
CA PRO A 36 -41.40 -26.25 -36.15
C PRO A 36 -42.23 -25.38 -37.12
N GLN A 37 -42.94 -26.00 -38.05
CA GLN A 37 -43.76 -25.32 -39.03
C GLN A 37 -44.97 -24.63 -38.39
N GLU A 38 -45.65 -25.33 -37.46
CA GLU A 38 -46.78 -24.77 -36.71
C GLU A 38 -46.35 -23.58 -35.88
N VAL A 39 -45.19 -23.73 -35.16
CA VAL A 39 -44.65 -22.65 -34.33
C VAL A 39 -44.23 -21.42 -35.15
N TYR A 40 -43.69 -21.64 -36.36
CA TYR A 40 -43.37 -20.54 -37.28
C TYR A 40 -44.64 -19.81 -37.72
N CYS A 41 -45.73 -20.54 -38.10
CA CYS A 41 -46.99 -19.93 -38.50
C CYS A 41 -47.62 -19.13 -37.33
N GLU A 42 -47.64 -19.69 -36.13
CA GLU A 42 -48.11 -19.00 -34.91
C GLU A 42 -47.34 -17.67 -34.69
N LEU A 43 -46.00 -17.74 -34.67
CA LEU A 43 -45.17 -16.56 -34.49
C LEU A 43 -45.31 -15.52 -35.60
N LYS A 44 -45.52 -15.94 -36.84
CA LYS A 44 -45.71 -15.03 -37.97
C LYS A 44 -47.05 -14.28 -37.90
N ILE A 45 -48.10 -14.93 -37.41
CA ILE A 45 -49.40 -14.30 -37.16
C ILE A 45 -49.30 -13.23 -36.05
N HIS A 46 -48.60 -13.52 -34.97
CA HIS A 46 -48.55 -12.65 -33.79
C HIS A 46 -47.45 -11.59 -33.83
N ALA A 47 -46.29 -11.87 -34.40
CA ALA A 47 -45.11 -11.01 -34.35
C ALA A 47 -44.76 -10.34 -35.70
N ARG A 48 -45.50 -10.63 -36.77
CA ARG A 48 -45.34 -10.06 -38.13
C ARG A 48 -43.86 -9.93 -38.59
N SER A 49 -43.33 -8.71 -38.64
CA SER A 49 -41.99 -8.41 -39.18
C SER A 49 -40.84 -8.78 -38.25
N CYS A 50 -41.10 -9.13 -36.98
CA CYS A 50 -40.06 -9.44 -35.99
C CYS A 50 -39.95 -10.93 -35.65
N SER A 51 -40.68 -11.79 -36.36
CA SER A 51 -40.66 -13.24 -36.15
C SER A 51 -39.28 -13.85 -36.50
N PRO A 52 -38.75 -14.78 -35.73
CA PRO A 52 -37.55 -15.52 -36.09
C PRO A 52 -37.77 -16.33 -37.37
N SER A 53 -36.72 -16.54 -38.15
CA SER A 53 -36.81 -17.37 -39.36
C SER A 53 -37.12 -18.83 -39.02
N LEU A 54 -37.74 -19.52 -39.97
CA LEU A 54 -38.05 -20.94 -39.82
C LEU A 54 -36.79 -21.77 -39.52
N SER A 55 -35.64 -21.45 -40.14
CA SER A 55 -34.34 -22.10 -39.87
C SER A 55 -33.87 -21.86 -38.44
N THR A 56 -34.20 -20.73 -37.82
CA THR A 56 -33.90 -20.45 -36.42
C THR A 56 -34.72 -21.32 -35.48
N ILE A 57 -36.00 -21.53 -35.82
CA ILE A 57 -36.91 -22.39 -35.06
C ILE A 57 -36.44 -23.85 -35.14
N TYR A 58 -36.08 -24.34 -36.32
CA TYR A 58 -35.52 -25.67 -36.48
C TYR A 58 -34.26 -25.88 -35.62
N ARG A 59 -33.33 -24.92 -35.63
CA ARG A 59 -32.11 -24.98 -34.77
C ARG A 59 -32.45 -25.06 -33.28
N TRP A 60 -33.48 -24.36 -32.82
CA TRP A 60 -33.91 -24.45 -31.42
C TRP A 60 -34.57 -25.80 -31.13
N PHE A 61 -35.40 -26.35 -32.03
CA PHE A 61 -35.96 -27.68 -31.89
C PHE A 61 -34.88 -28.76 -31.81
N ASP A 62 -33.84 -28.69 -32.63
CA ASP A 62 -32.72 -29.60 -32.59
C ASP A 62 -31.94 -29.47 -31.27
N ARG A 63 -31.74 -28.29 -30.75
CA ARG A 63 -31.14 -28.07 -29.43
C ARG A 63 -31.99 -28.73 -28.33
N PHE A 64 -33.30 -28.56 -28.33
CA PHE A 64 -34.19 -29.14 -27.33
C PHE A 64 -34.28 -30.66 -27.47
N ARG A 65 -34.25 -31.18 -28.68
CA ARG A 65 -34.16 -32.63 -28.94
C ARG A 65 -32.88 -33.24 -28.35
N ASN A 66 -31.77 -32.51 -28.41
CA ASN A 66 -30.50 -32.88 -27.85
C ASN A 66 -30.40 -32.63 -26.32
N GLY A 67 -31.49 -32.24 -25.66
CA GLY A 67 -31.57 -32.05 -24.20
C GLY A 67 -31.06 -30.69 -23.70
N GLU A 68 -30.74 -29.76 -24.59
CA GLU A 68 -30.29 -28.42 -24.18
C GLU A 68 -31.46 -27.58 -23.67
N LYS A 69 -31.43 -27.18 -22.37
CA LYS A 69 -32.47 -26.36 -21.74
C LYS A 69 -32.14 -24.88 -21.67
N ASN A 70 -30.87 -24.53 -21.90
CA ASN A 70 -30.42 -23.14 -21.81
C ASN A 70 -30.84 -22.34 -23.04
N LEU A 71 -31.56 -21.23 -22.84
CA LEU A 71 -32.05 -20.35 -23.87
C LEU A 71 -31.04 -19.24 -24.27
N GLN A 72 -29.93 -19.14 -23.57
CA GLN A 72 -28.93 -18.12 -23.88
C GLN A 72 -28.08 -18.47 -25.12
N ASP A 73 -27.51 -17.46 -25.73
CA ASP A 73 -26.60 -17.64 -26.85
C ASP A 73 -25.34 -18.36 -26.35
N LYS A 74 -24.87 -19.38 -27.08
CA LYS A 74 -23.58 -20.00 -26.83
C LYS A 74 -22.48 -18.99 -27.06
N HIS A 75 -21.47 -19.02 -26.20
CA HIS A 75 -20.24 -18.25 -26.42
C HIS A 75 -19.69 -18.54 -27.82
N ARG A 76 -19.48 -17.49 -28.60
CA ARG A 76 -18.88 -17.64 -29.94
C ARG A 76 -17.37 -17.59 -29.78
N PRO A 77 -16.62 -18.58 -30.26
CA PRO A 77 -15.17 -18.47 -30.33
C PRO A 77 -14.85 -17.27 -31.21
N GLY A 78 -14.21 -16.26 -30.64
CA GLY A 78 -13.75 -15.09 -31.38
C GLY A 78 -12.67 -15.45 -32.39
N ARG A 79 -12.07 -14.43 -33.02
CA ARG A 79 -10.90 -14.64 -33.89
C ARG A 79 -9.80 -15.36 -33.10
N PRO A 80 -9.15 -16.41 -33.65
CA PRO A 80 -8.03 -17.07 -33.01
C PRO A 80 -6.94 -16.06 -32.62
N ILE A 81 -6.38 -16.23 -31.41
CA ILE A 81 -5.31 -15.38 -30.91
C ILE A 81 -4.03 -15.75 -31.69
N THR A 82 -3.57 -14.85 -32.56
CA THR A 82 -2.37 -15.07 -33.39
C THR A 82 -1.13 -14.35 -32.88
N THR A 83 -1.27 -13.36 -32.00
CA THR A 83 -0.16 -12.51 -31.53
C THR A 83 0.29 -12.84 -30.12
N THR A 84 -0.57 -13.41 -29.26
CA THR A 84 -0.20 -13.84 -27.91
C THR A 84 0.24 -15.30 -27.93
N THR A 85 1.30 -15.59 -28.65
CA THR A 85 1.92 -16.93 -28.75
C THR A 85 2.91 -17.13 -27.60
N GLN A 86 3.22 -18.39 -27.28
CA GLN A 86 4.23 -18.72 -26.26
C GLN A 86 5.60 -18.10 -26.56
N THR A 87 5.96 -18.03 -27.82
CA THR A 87 7.20 -17.39 -28.29
C THR A 87 7.20 -15.89 -27.95
N ASN A 88 6.13 -15.17 -28.30
CA ASN A 88 6.04 -13.74 -28.02
C ASN A 88 5.98 -13.44 -26.51
N ILE A 89 5.32 -14.31 -25.73
CA ILE A 89 5.31 -14.20 -24.26
C ILE A 89 6.75 -14.33 -23.72
N SER A 90 7.51 -15.29 -24.20
CA SER A 90 8.90 -15.48 -23.78
C SER A 90 9.80 -14.30 -24.16
N VAL A 91 9.65 -13.77 -25.39
CA VAL A 91 10.44 -12.61 -25.85
C VAL A 91 10.15 -11.37 -25.00
N VAL A 92 8.88 -11.03 -24.81
CA VAL A 92 8.48 -9.88 -23.97
C VAL A 92 8.94 -10.07 -22.52
N GLY A 93 8.79 -11.28 -21.98
CA GLY A 93 9.24 -11.61 -20.61
C GLY A 93 10.75 -11.47 -20.43
N ALA A 94 11.55 -11.94 -21.39
CA ALA A 94 13.01 -11.79 -21.37
C ALA A 94 13.42 -10.31 -21.46
N PHE A 95 12.83 -9.55 -22.38
CA PHE A 95 13.13 -8.13 -22.54
C PHE A 95 12.83 -7.33 -21.27
N ILE A 96 11.68 -7.57 -20.61
CA ILE A 96 11.33 -6.90 -19.33
C ILE A 96 12.29 -7.32 -18.22
N LYS A 97 12.73 -8.57 -18.19
CA LYS A 97 13.67 -9.06 -17.17
C LYS A 97 15.03 -8.37 -17.28
N ASP A 98 15.52 -8.17 -18.51
CA ASP A 98 16.79 -7.52 -18.78
C ASP A 98 16.68 -5.98 -18.63
N ASN A 99 15.50 -5.42 -18.94
CA ASN A 99 15.22 -3.99 -18.88
C ASN A 99 13.97 -3.69 -18.01
N PRO A 100 14.04 -3.79 -16.66
CA PRO A 100 12.87 -3.68 -15.78
C PRO A 100 12.18 -2.30 -15.81
N TYR A 101 12.85 -1.28 -16.31
CA TYR A 101 12.36 0.09 -16.38
C TYR A 101 11.77 0.46 -17.75
N CYS A 102 11.81 -0.45 -18.73
CA CYS A 102 11.35 -0.18 -20.09
C CYS A 102 9.90 0.33 -20.14
N SER A 103 9.62 1.16 -21.12
CA SER A 103 8.29 1.64 -21.48
C SER A 103 7.59 0.68 -22.44
N TYR A 104 6.29 0.85 -22.65
CA TYR A 104 5.56 0.12 -23.70
C TYR A 104 6.11 0.42 -25.09
N ASP A 105 6.53 1.65 -25.32
CA ASP A 105 7.05 2.09 -26.63
C ASP A 105 8.39 1.40 -26.94
N GLU A 106 9.25 1.22 -25.94
CA GLU A 106 10.51 0.47 -26.07
C GLU A 106 10.27 -1.02 -26.33
N ILE A 107 9.28 -1.63 -25.65
CA ILE A 107 8.90 -3.03 -25.91
C ILE A 107 8.32 -3.18 -27.32
N GLU A 108 7.50 -2.23 -27.79
CA GLU A 108 6.92 -2.23 -29.12
C GLU A 108 7.98 -2.08 -30.19
N ALA A 109 8.96 -1.20 -29.99
CA ALA A 109 10.08 -1.01 -30.91
C ALA A 109 10.95 -2.27 -31.04
N GLU A 110 11.21 -2.97 -29.94
CA GLU A 110 12.04 -4.18 -29.92
C GLU A 110 11.31 -5.40 -30.47
N THR A 111 10.05 -5.59 -30.08
CA THR A 111 9.31 -6.83 -30.37
C THR A 111 8.46 -6.75 -31.62
N GLN A 112 8.24 -5.57 -32.19
CA GLN A 112 7.34 -5.30 -33.32
C GLN A 112 5.89 -5.75 -33.06
N LEU A 113 5.51 -5.94 -31.80
CA LEU A 113 4.14 -6.29 -31.40
C LEU A 113 3.34 -5.04 -31.13
N SER A 114 2.04 -5.07 -31.45
CA SER A 114 1.16 -3.95 -31.14
C SER A 114 1.01 -3.76 -29.61
N ARG A 115 0.85 -2.52 -29.18
CA ARG A 115 0.66 -2.13 -27.77
C ARG A 115 -0.41 -2.94 -27.04
N GLY A 116 -1.53 -3.26 -27.74
CA GLY A 116 -2.61 -4.08 -27.18
C GLY A 116 -2.18 -5.53 -26.93
N SER A 117 -1.37 -6.11 -27.84
CA SER A 117 -0.82 -7.46 -27.64
C SER A 117 0.17 -7.50 -26.50
N ILE A 118 1.05 -6.50 -26.39
CA ILE A 118 2.01 -6.33 -25.29
C ILE A 118 1.27 -6.20 -23.96
N TYR A 119 0.22 -5.39 -23.89
CA TYR A 119 -0.61 -5.25 -22.70
C TYR A 119 -1.18 -6.59 -22.23
N ASN A 120 -1.79 -7.34 -23.14
CA ASN A 120 -2.34 -8.67 -22.84
C ASN A 120 -1.27 -9.65 -22.39
N ILE A 121 -0.10 -9.67 -23.05
CA ILE A 121 1.02 -10.51 -22.64
C ILE A 121 1.47 -10.17 -21.21
N ILE A 122 1.70 -8.89 -20.92
CA ILE A 122 2.20 -8.46 -19.60
C ILE A 122 1.17 -8.75 -18.50
N HIS A 123 -0.10 -8.36 -18.71
CA HIS A 123 -1.09 -8.43 -17.65
C HIS A 123 -1.78 -9.77 -17.53
N GLU A 124 -2.08 -10.44 -18.66
CA GLU A 124 -2.83 -11.69 -18.66
C GLU A 124 -1.94 -12.94 -18.65
N SER A 125 -0.82 -12.90 -19.37
CA SER A 125 0.06 -14.07 -19.49
C SER A 125 1.17 -14.05 -18.43
N LEU A 126 1.92 -12.95 -18.30
CA LEU A 126 3.02 -12.81 -17.36
C LEU A 126 2.56 -12.39 -15.96
N LYS A 127 1.30 -11.91 -15.80
CA LYS A 127 0.74 -11.41 -14.53
C LYS A 127 1.59 -10.32 -13.86
N MET A 128 2.25 -9.50 -14.66
CA MET A 128 3.14 -8.43 -14.18
C MET A 128 2.42 -7.09 -14.09
N LYS A 129 2.90 -6.24 -13.18
CA LYS A 129 2.44 -4.85 -13.02
C LYS A 129 3.65 -3.93 -12.95
N LYS A 130 3.59 -2.80 -13.65
CA LYS A 130 4.60 -1.74 -13.50
C LYS A 130 4.29 -0.93 -12.24
N ILE A 131 5.18 -1.01 -11.25
CA ILE A 131 5.04 -0.29 -9.98
C ILE A 131 6.22 0.66 -9.80
N THR A 132 6.01 1.77 -9.10
CA THR A 132 7.09 2.73 -8.80
C THR A 132 8.12 2.06 -7.90
N SER A 133 9.39 2.17 -8.30
CA SER A 133 10.52 1.74 -7.46
C SER A 133 10.51 2.51 -6.14
N ARG A 134 10.78 1.81 -5.06
CA ARG A 134 10.85 2.42 -3.73
C ARG A 134 12.29 2.86 -3.42
N TRP A 135 12.40 3.95 -2.71
CA TRP A 135 13.66 4.35 -2.11
C TRP A 135 13.90 3.49 -0.85
N VAL A 136 15.09 2.95 -0.74
CA VAL A 136 15.56 2.22 0.43
C VAL A 136 16.72 2.94 1.07
N ALA A 137 16.91 2.76 2.37
CA ALA A 137 17.95 3.46 3.12
C ALA A 137 19.37 3.07 2.68
N HIS A 138 19.57 1.82 2.29
CA HIS A 138 20.86 1.26 1.92
C HIS A 138 20.68 -0.05 1.14
N GLU A 139 21.62 -0.40 0.27
CA GLU A 139 21.67 -1.73 -0.33
C GLU A 139 22.20 -2.74 0.70
N LEU A 140 21.31 -3.66 1.10
CA LEU A 140 21.62 -4.60 2.17
C LEU A 140 22.49 -5.76 1.66
N THR A 141 23.67 -5.91 2.24
CA THR A 141 24.49 -7.12 2.03
C THR A 141 23.85 -8.34 2.69
N GLN A 142 24.28 -9.56 2.30
CA GLN A 142 23.79 -10.80 2.92
C GLN A 142 24.06 -10.81 4.44
N LYS A 143 25.20 -10.27 4.86
CA LYS A 143 25.51 -10.07 6.30
C LYS A 143 24.51 -9.17 6.98
N ASN A 144 24.17 -8.02 6.38
CA ASN A 144 23.19 -7.11 6.93
C ASN A 144 21.82 -7.79 7.07
N LYS A 145 21.38 -8.53 6.06
CA LYS A 145 20.12 -9.30 6.09
C LYS A 145 20.12 -10.33 7.22
N ALA A 146 21.21 -11.10 7.36
CA ALA A 146 21.36 -12.07 8.43
C ALA A 146 21.35 -11.41 9.84
N ASP A 147 22.05 -10.29 10.01
CA ASP A 147 22.04 -9.53 11.26
C ASP A 147 20.65 -8.97 11.59
N ARG A 148 19.90 -8.49 10.60
CA ARG A 148 18.52 -8.03 10.77
C ARG A 148 17.62 -9.14 11.28
N VAL A 149 17.67 -10.33 10.67
CA VAL A 149 16.91 -11.51 11.13
C VAL A 149 17.31 -11.87 12.57
N ARG A 150 18.58 -12.09 12.83
CA ARG A 150 19.11 -12.49 14.14
C ARG A 150 18.69 -11.52 15.27
N ILE A 151 18.80 -10.21 15.03
CA ILE A 151 18.45 -9.20 16.05
C ILE A 151 16.93 -9.15 16.24
N CYS A 152 16.12 -9.25 15.18
CA CYS A 152 14.67 -9.31 15.30
C CYS A 152 14.22 -10.55 16.09
N GLU A 153 14.76 -11.72 15.81
CA GLU A 153 14.47 -12.96 16.56
C GLU A 153 14.84 -12.83 18.03
N LYS A 154 16.05 -12.33 18.31
CA LYS A 154 16.53 -12.10 19.70
C LYS A 154 15.61 -11.16 20.48
N ASN A 155 15.14 -10.08 19.86
CA ASN A 155 14.26 -9.10 20.50
C ASN A 155 12.85 -9.67 20.68
N LEU A 156 12.27 -10.29 19.64
CA LEU A 156 10.94 -10.93 19.72
C LEU A 156 10.90 -12.03 20.80
N ALA A 157 11.93 -12.86 20.89
CA ALA A 157 12.00 -13.89 21.93
C ALA A 157 11.91 -13.31 23.34
N LYS A 158 12.49 -12.13 23.59
CA LYS A 158 12.41 -11.45 24.89
C LYS A 158 11.02 -10.88 25.17
N PHE A 159 10.33 -10.36 24.15
CA PHE A 159 8.94 -9.89 24.28
C PHE A 159 7.96 -11.06 24.44
N ASN A 160 8.11 -12.11 23.66
CA ASN A 160 7.24 -13.29 23.72
C ASN A 160 7.37 -14.07 25.05
N SER A 161 8.56 -14.08 25.63
CA SER A 161 8.80 -14.70 26.94
C SER A 161 8.41 -13.81 28.13
N SER A 162 7.78 -12.67 27.89
CA SER A 162 7.42 -11.66 28.92
C SER A 162 8.60 -11.09 29.74
N LYS A 163 9.84 -11.39 29.34
CA LYS A 163 11.03 -10.77 29.94
C LYS A 163 11.09 -9.27 29.67
N TRP A 164 10.54 -8.83 28.53
CA TRP A 164 10.41 -7.45 28.13
C TRP A 164 8.94 -7.09 27.92
N ARG A 165 8.56 -5.90 28.38
CA ARG A 165 7.24 -5.33 28.14
C ARG A 165 7.40 -4.08 27.29
N LEU A 166 6.49 -3.84 26.35
CA LEU A 166 6.52 -2.66 25.47
C LEU A 166 6.44 -1.35 26.27
N CYS A 167 5.70 -1.33 27.37
CA CYS A 167 5.60 -0.16 28.26
C CYS A 167 6.91 0.21 28.96
N ASP A 168 7.91 -0.69 29.01
CA ASP A 168 9.23 -0.41 29.54
C ASP A 168 10.25 0.01 28.46
N VAL A 169 9.83 0.10 27.19
CA VAL A 169 10.70 0.55 26.10
C VAL A 169 10.63 2.06 25.96
N VAL A 170 11.80 2.68 25.84
CA VAL A 170 11.96 4.07 25.38
C VAL A 170 12.71 4.03 24.06
N THR A 171 12.15 4.66 23.05
CA THR A 171 12.78 4.82 21.74
C THR A 171 12.87 6.28 21.34
N GLY A 172 13.84 6.61 20.54
CA GLY A 172 14.00 7.96 20.02
C GLY A 172 15.13 8.04 19.01
N ASP A 173 15.18 9.17 18.32
CA ASP A 173 16.16 9.45 17.28
C ASP A 173 16.21 10.95 16.96
N GLU A 174 17.17 11.37 16.13
CA GLU A 174 17.34 12.73 15.63
C GLU A 174 16.78 12.89 14.22
N CYS A 175 16.06 14.01 14.00
CA CYS A 175 15.53 14.35 12.70
C CYS A 175 15.65 15.85 12.40
N TRP A 176 15.97 16.18 11.15
CA TRP A 176 15.89 17.53 10.64
C TRP A 176 14.43 17.89 10.28
N PHE A 177 13.97 19.02 10.83
CA PHE A 177 12.72 19.64 10.43
C PHE A 177 13.00 20.99 9.79
N TYR A 178 12.44 21.20 8.62
CA TYR A 178 12.58 22.47 7.90
C TYR A 178 11.62 23.51 8.48
N HIS A 179 12.02 24.77 8.44
CA HIS A 179 11.16 25.86 8.88
C HIS A 179 10.02 26.11 7.90
N ARG A 180 10.28 25.96 6.60
CA ARG A 180 9.28 26.07 5.54
C ARG A 180 8.80 24.68 5.11
N GLN A 181 7.49 24.53 4.97
CA GLN A 181 6.86 23.28 4.54
C GLN A 181 6.52 23.35 3.05
N ILE A 182 7.04 22.40 2.28
CA ILE A 182 6.70 22.23 0.87
C ILE A 182 5.87 20.95 0.80
N GLY A 183 4.59 21.09 0.47
CA GLY A 183 3.68 19.97 0.31
C GLY A 183 4.15 18.96 -0.75
N LYS A 184 3.57 17.77 -0.76
CA LYS A 184 3.77 16.80 -1.85
C LYS A 184 3.21 17.39 -3.15
N LYS A 185 3.73 16.97 -4.32
CA LYS A 185 3.25 17.43 -5.63
C LYS A 185 1.71 17.36 -5.75
N GLN A 186 1.10 16.31 -5.23
CA GLN A 186 -0.35 16.15 -5.22
C GLN A 186 -1.08 17.15 -4.30
N SER A 187 -0.50 17.50 -3.14
CA SER A 187 -1.09 18.50 -2.23
C SER A 187 -0.89 19.94 -2.69
N ASN A 188 -0.05 20.16 -3.70
CA ASN A 188 0.19 21.47 -4.33
C ASN A 188 -0.64 21.67 -5.61
N LEU A 189 -1.59 20.80 -5.89
CA LEU A 189 -2.58 21.01 -6.96
C LEU A 189 -3.44 22.21 -6.61
N SER A 190 -3.65 23.12 -7.57
CA SER A 190 -4.50 24.29 -7.44
C SER A 190 -5.51 24.36 -8.57
N TRP A 191 -6.70 24.86 -8.26
CA TRP A 191 -7.68 25.21 -9.26
C TRP A 191 -7.22 26.48 -9.96
N VAL A 192 -7.17 26.44 -11.30
CA VAL A 192 -6.86 27.59 -12.16
C VAL A 192 -7.92 27.66 -13.26
N ALA A 193 -8.24 28.86 -13.73
CA ALA A 193 -9.14 29.03 -14.85
C ALA A 193 -8.48 28.55 -16.15
N GLU A 194 -9.31 28.26 -17.16
CA GLU A 194 -8.82 27.85 -18.48
C GLU A 194 -7.97 28.99 -19.10
N GLY A 195 -6.73 28.65 -19.48
CA GLY A 195 -5.77 29.63 -20.02
C GLY A 195 -4.92 30.36 -18.98
N GLU A 196 -5.16 30.17 -17.68
CA GLU A 196 -4.32 30.72 -16.64
C GLU A 196 -3.10 29.81 -16.33
N ALA A 197 -1.98 30.41 -15.95
CA ALA A 197 -0.81 29.68 -15.53
C ALA A 197 -1.01 29.03 -14.14
N PRO A 198 -0.51 27.80 -13.90
CA PRO A 198 -0.59 27.17 -12.61
C PRO A 198 0.23 27.94 -11.56
N ARG A 199 -0.19 27.87 -10.28
CA ARG A 199 0.55 28.50 -9.18
C ARG A 199 1.96 27.92 -9.08
N THR A 200 2.95 28.80 -8.87
CA THR A 200 4.34 28.39 -8.74
C THR A 200 4.65 28.01 -7.30
N VAL A 201 5.21 26.82 -7.11
CA VAL A 201 5.77 26.38 -5.83
C VAL A 201 7.28 26.25 -5.98
N VAL A 202 8.02 27.03 -5.19
CA VAL A 202 9.48 27.01 -5.22
C VAL A 202 9.99 25.72 -4.57
N ARG A 203 10.85 24.98 -5.25
CA ARG A 203 11.52 23.80 -4.70
C ARG A 203 12.37 24.18 -3.48
N ARG A 204 12.46 23.22 -2.53
CA ARG A 204 13.33 23.37 -1.36
C ARG A 204 14.79 23.43 -1.80
N GLN A 205 15.50 24.46 -1.33
CA GLN A 205 16.93 24.59 -1.53
C GLN A 205 17.69 23.77 -0.47
N GLN A 206 18.89 23.30 -0.78
CA GLN A 206 19.72 22.53 0.15
C GLN A 206 20.10 23.34 1.41
N SER A 207 20.26 24.67 1.24
CA SER A 207 20.59 25.64 2.29
C SER A 207 19.35 26.13 3.09
N GLU A 208 18.16 25.63 2.80
CA GLU A 208 16.93 26.10 3.48
C GLU A 208 17.00 25.87 4.99
N ALA A 209 16.51 26.86 5.74
CA ALA A 209 16.56 26.85 7.20
C ALA A 209 15.89 25.60 7.78
N LYS A 210 16.63 24.87 8.58
CA LYS A 210 16.20 23.62 9.25
C LYS A 210 16.80 23.55 10.64
N THR A 211 16.10 22.90 11.53
CA THR A 211 16.57 22.64 12.92
C THR A 211 16.53 21.15 13.18
N MET A 212 17.56 20.63 13.82
CA MET A 212 17.62 19.22 14.24
C MET A 212 16.93 19.06 15.60
N PHE A 213 16.10 18.05 15.69
CA PHE A 213 15.39 17.68 16.91
C PHE A 213 15.76 16.26 17.32
N CYS A 214 15.89 16.06 18.62
CA CYS A 214 15.98 14.76 19.26
C CYS A 214 14.65 14.53 20.01
N ILE A 215 13.94 13.43 19.70
CA ILE A 215 12.62 13.12 20.27
C ILE A 215 12.66 11.69 20.83
N PHE A 216 12.38 11.57 22.13
CA PHE A 216 12.22 10.26 22.78
C PHE A 216 10.78 10.09 23.27
N PHE A 217 10.26 8.89 23.07
CA PHE A 217 8.89 8.54 23.44
C PHE A 217 8.76 7.09 23.92
N ARG A 218 7.60 6.79 24.49
CA ARG A 218 7.19 5.48 25.01
C ARG A 218 5.78 5.16 24.54
N THR A 219 5.28 3.99 24.91
CA THR A 219 3.86 3.64 24.71
C THR A 219 2.88 4.62 25.36
N THR A 220 3.32 5.33 26.40
CA THR A 220 2.50 6.30 27.14
C THR A 220 2.56 7.72 26.57
N GLY A 221 3.33 7.93 25.50
CA GLY A 221 3.51 9.24 24.87
C GLY A 221 4.97 9.73 24.92
N PRO A 222 5.18 11.03 24.64
CA PRO A 222 6.49 11.65 24.59
C PRO A 222 7.17 11.70 25.96
N VAL A 223 8.49 11.58 25.95
CA VAL A 223 9.32 11.77 27.13
C VAL A 223 10.07 13.08 27.06
N ILE A 224 10.74 13.35 25.94
CA ILE A 224 11.39 14.64 25.66
C ILE A 224 11.27 15.02 24.18
N VAL A 225 11.19 16.32 23.94
CA VAL A 225 11.37 16.96 22.64
C VAL A 225 12.43 18.01 22.82
N ARG A 226 13.58 17.86 22.18
CA ARG A 226 14.72 18.80 22.30
C ARG A 226 15.22 19.17 20.92
N TYR A 227 15.67 20.40 20.74
CA TYR A 227 16.32 20.85 19.51
C TYR A 227 17.76 21.26 19.76
N PHE A 228 18.57 21.15 18.72
CA PHE A 228 19.95 21.56 18.72
C PHE A 228 20.05 23.01 18.20
N LYS A 229 20.96 23.79 18.78
CA LYS A 229 21.22 25.14 18.31
C LYS A 229 21.86 25.11 16.92
N ALA A 230 21.73 26.21 16.19
CA ALA A 230 22.36 26.35 14.89
C ALA A 230 23.88 26.13 15.02
N GLY A 231 24.45 25.31 14.13
CA GLY A 231 25.89 24.95 14.17
C GLY A 231 26.24 23.82 15.17
N GLU A 232 25.35 23.40 16.06
CA GLU A 232 25.62 22.24 16.91
C GLU A 232 25.63 20.94 16.10
N VAL A 233 26.69 20.15 16.29
CA VAL A 233 26.83 18.82 15.66
C VAL A 233 26.53 17.74 16.68
N VAL A 234 25.76 16.73 16.28
CA VAL A 234 25.50 15.57 17.11
C VAL A 234 26.76 14.71 17.17
N ASN A 235 27.41 14.74 18.30
CA ASN A 235 28.52 13.89 18.65
C ASN A 235 28.24 13.23 20.03
N ASN A 236 29.08 12.31 20.47
CA ASN A 236 28.90 11.60 21.73
C ASN A 236 28.81 12.52 22.98
N LYS A 237 29.41 13.71 22.94
CA LYS A 237 29.31 14.69 24.05
C LYS A 237 27.98 15.40 24.02
N THR A 238 27.61 15.99 22.87
CA THR A 238 26.33 16.71 22.70
C THR A 238 25.13 15.78 22.81
N TYR A 239 25.19 14.57 22.28
CA TYR A 239 24.14 13.56 22.46
C TYR A 239 23.91 13.25 23.94
N ARG A 240 24.96 13.07 24.70
CA ARG A 240 24.87 12.80 26.15
C ARG A 240 24.34 14.00 26.92
N SER A 241 24.83 15.23 26.66
CA SER A 241 24.42 16.44 27.40
C SER A 241 23.03 16.93 27.01
N ASN A 242 22.74 17.00 25.71
CA ASN A 242 21.51 17.62 25.20
C ASN A 242 20.33 16.66 25.06
N CYS A 243 20.59 15.35 24.91
CA CYS A 243 19.55 14.36 24.80
C CYS A 243 19.44 13.48 26.04
N LEU A 244 20.46 12.65 26.33
CA LEU A 244 20.36 11.62 27.37
C LEU A 244 20.24 12.18 28.80
N PHE A 245 20.93 13.28 29.11
CA PHE A 245 20.80 13.93 30.43
C PHE A 245 19.35 14.36 30.70
N HIS A 246 18.73 15.04 29.73
CA HIS A 246 17.36 15.47 29.85
C HIS A 246 16.35 14.29 29.83
N LEU A 247 16.64 13.26 29.04
CA LEU A 247 15.86 12.03 29.04
C LEU A 247 15.83 11.35 30.40
N VAL A 248 17.01 11.18 31.03
CA VAL A 248 17.13 10.60 32.39
C VAL A 248 16.35 11.43 33.40
N ALA A 249 16.48 12.77 33.36
CA ALA A 249 15.76 13.65 34.26
C ALA A 249 14.23 13.56 34.06
N ALA A 250 13.76 13.51 32.83
CA ALA A 250 12.34 13.36 32.50
C ALA A 250 11.78 12.00 32.95
N LEU A 251 12.51 10.92 32.70
CA LEU A 251 12.09 9.58 33.12
C LEU A 251 12.04 9.43 34.65
N LYS A 252 13.00 10.02 35.37
CA LYS A 252 12.96 10.03 36.83
C LYS A 252 11.75 10.79 37.38
N ARG A 253 11.33 11.86 36.74
CA ARG A 253 10.10 12.58 37.10
C ARG A 253 8.84 11.78 36.77
N GLN A 254 8.79 11.16 35.60
CA GLN A 254 7.61 10.38 35.18
C GLN A 254 7.48 9.05 35.94
N ARG A 255 8.58 8.51 36.45
CA ARG A 255 8.65 7.23 37.13
C ARG A 255 9.37 7.40 38.49
N SER A 256 8.72 8.13 39.40
CA SER A 256 9.28 8.54 40.68
C SER A 256 9.88 7.40 41.55
N ILE A 257 9.26 6.21 41.47
CA ILE A 257 9.69 5.04 42.27
C ILE A 257 10.85 4.27 41.59
N SER A 258 10.73 4.01 40.28
CA SER A 258 11.66 3.13 39.55
C SER A 258 12.67 3.87 38.67
N GLY A 259 12.44 5.15 38.42
CA GLY A 259 13.31 5.99 37.60
C GLY A 259 13.59 5.36 36.23
N THR A 260 14.86 5.16 35.92
CA THR A 260 15.34 4.53 34.69
C THR A 260 15.54 3.01 34.81
N LYS A 261 15.35 2.43 35.98
CA LYS A 261 15.56 1.00 36.21
C LYS A 261 14.63 0.16 35.35
N ASN A 262 15.18 -0.89 34.74
CA ASN A 262 14.50 -1.83 33.84
C ASN A 262 13.97 -1.23 32.52
N ILE A 263 14.30 0.03 32.18
CA ILE A 263 13.96 0.58 30.86
C ILE A 263 14.83 -0.06 29.78
N LYS A 264 14.19 -0.53 28.71
CA LYS A 264 14.84 -0.98 27.49
C LYS A 264 15.00 0.24 26.59
N PHE A 265 16.23 0.63 26.39
CA PHE A 265 16.59 1.82 25.64
C PHE A 265 16.91 1.43 24.20
N HIS A 266 16.14 1.94 23.28
CA HIS A 266 16.28 1.70 21.85
C HIS A 266 16.68 2.99 21.12
N HIS A 267 17.76 2.92 20.37
CA HIS A 267 18.24 3.92 19.44
C HIS A 267 18.96 3.21 18.27
N ASP A 268 19.27 3.94 17.21
CA ASP A 268 19.99 3.42 16.06
C ASP A 268 21.50 3.20 16.34
N ASN A 269 22.23 2.72 15.33
CA ASN A 269 23.66 2.46 15.41
C ASN A 269 24.54 3.63 14.91
N ALA A 270 24.06 4.88 14.94
CA ALA A 270 24.87 6.02 14.59
C ALA A 270 26.16 6.08 15.44
N ARG A 271 27.26 6.52 14.85
CA ARG A 271 28.57 6.55 15.53
C ARG A 271 28.54 7.23 16.90
N PRO A 272 27.86 8.37 17.11
CA PRO A 272 27.71 8.96 18.44
C PRO A 272 27.04 8.03 19.45
N HIS A 273 26.02 7.26 19.02
CA HIS A 273 25.20 6.43 19.89
C HIS A 273 25.96 5.20 20.42
N ILE A 274 26.75 4.58 19.57
CA ILE A 274 27.52 3.36 19.94
C ILE A 274 28.82 3.66 20.67
N HIS A 275 29.18 4.92 20.87
CA HIS A 275 30.43 5.32 21.54
C HIS A 275 30.46 4.84 22.99
N ASN A 276 31.61 4.40 23.44
CA ASN A 276 31.79 3.82 24.81
C ASN A 276 31.32 4.75 25.94
N SER A 277 31.55 6.06 25.82
CA SER A 277 31.09 7.03 26.82
C SER A 277 29.55 7.13 26.93
N VAL A 278 28.82 6.90 25.80
CA VAL A 278 27.36 6.86 25.78
C VAL A 278 26.88 5.54 26.43
N LYS A 279 27.46 4.40 26.03
CA LYS A 279 27.14 3.09 26.63
C LYS A 279 27.37 3.09 28.13
N SER A 280 28.51 3.63 28.58
CA SER A 280 28.83 3.74 30.01
C SER A 280 27.86 4.67 30.74
N TYR A 281 27.39 5.76 30.09
CA TYR A 281 26.38 6.65 30.67
C TYR A 281 25.03 5.96 30.82
N LEU A 282 24.58 5.22 29.80
CA LEU A 282 23.34 4.46 29.83
C LEU A 282 23.38 3.37 30.92
N ASN A 283 24.45 2.61 30.97
CA ASN A 283 24.65 1.55 31.99
C ASN A 283 24.65 2.11 33.43
N ARG A 284 25.33 3.23 33.68
CA ARG A 284 25.31 3.91 34.97
C ARG A 284 23.92 4.40 35.38
N ASN A 285 23.07 4.69 34.41
CA ASN A 285 21.69 5.04 34.65
C ASN A 285 20.75 3.84 34.56
N HIS A 286 21.25 2.61 34.64
CA HIS A 286 20.50 1.36 34.71
C HIS A 286 19.58 1.08 33.50
N PHE A 287 19.91 1.63 32.34
CA PHE A 287 19.22 1.26 31.09
C PHE A 287 19.69 -0.10 30.58
N ILE A 288 18.78 -0.85 30.01
CA ILE A 288 19.07 -2.06 29.25
C ILE A 288 19.08 -1.68 27.78
N ILE A 289 20.27 -1.64 27.17
CA ILE A 289 20.39 -1.26 25.75
C ILE A 289 19.80 -2.37 24.89
N MET A 290 18.87 -2.00 24.02
CA MET A 290 18.22 -2.87 23.05
C MET A 290 18.99 -2.82 21.73
N ASP A 291 19.35 -3.99 21.19
CA ASP A 291 20.04 -4.04 19.90
C ASP A 291 19.13 -3.56 18.76
N HIS A 292 19.70 -2.76 17.87
CA HIS A 292 19.08 -2.33 16.63
C HIS A 292 19.87 -2.86 15.43
N PRO A 293 19.20 -3.39 14.36
CA PRO A 293 19.91 -3.86 13.19
C PRO A 293 20.52 -2.71 12.38
N PRO A 294 21.62 -2.93 11.64
CA PRO A 294 22.20 -1.91 10.79
C PRO A 294 21.24 -1.53 9.66
N TYR A 295 21.27 -0.26 9.24
CA TYR A 295 20.52 0.28 8.11
C TYR A 295 19.01 -0.05 8.13
N SER A 296 18.38 0.07 9.30
CA SER A 296 17.02 -0.43 9.51
C SER A 296 16.03 0.63 10.02
N PRO A 297 15.81 1.75 9.29
CA PRO A 297 14.81 2.73 9.67
C PRO A 297 13.39 2.16 9.63
N ASP A 298 13.17 1.11 8.83
CA ASP A 298 11.93 0.35 8.78
C ASP A 298 11.60 -0.40 10.09
N LEU A 299 12.60 -0.53 10.99
CA LEU A 299 12.48 -1.13 12.33
C LEU A 299 12.67 -0.10 13.46
N ALA A 300 12.73 1.20 13.15
CA ALA A 300 12.82 2.28 14.12
C ALA A 300 11.48 3.04 14.21
N PRO A 301 10.75 3.01 15.35
CA PRO A 301 9.46 3.70 15.49
C PRO A 301 9.51 5.19 15.21
N SER A 302 10.64 5.85 15.45
CA SER A 302 10.85 7.25 15.09
C SER A 302 10.76 7.47 13.59
N ASP A 303 11.44 6.63 12.79
CA ASP A 303 11.55 6.78 11.34
C ASP A 303 10.29 6.33 10.61
N PHE A 304 9.79 5.12 10.91
CA PHE A 304 8.68 4.58 10.15
C PHE A 304 7.32 5.21 10.51
N TRP A 305 7.25 5.99 11.61
CA TRP A 305 5.98 6.57 12.06
C TRP A 305 6.09 8.02 12.53
N LEU A 306 6.85 8.32 13.62
CA LEU A 306 6.75 9.60 14.32
C LEU A 306 7.18 10.78 13.47
N PHE A 307 8.30 10.68 12.78
CA PHE A 307 8.84 11.79 11.99
C PHE A 307 7.95 12.14 10.81
N ASP A 308 7.39 11.15 10.11
CA ASP A 308 6.42 11.38 9.03
C ASP A 308 5.10 11.94 9.57
N TYR A 309 4.63 11.46 10.72
CA TYR A 309 3.46 11.99 11.40
C TYR A 309 3.59 13.49 11.71
N ILE A 310 4.74 13.91 12.25
CA ILE A 310 5.03 15.32 12.55
C ILE A 310 5.12 16.13 11.26
N LYS A 311 5.94 15.69 10.28
CA LYS A 311 6.17 16.41 9.02
C LYS A 311 4.89 16.68 8.23
N LYS A 312 3.90 15.80 8.32
CA LYS A 312 2.59 15.99 7.67
C LYS A 312 1.71 17.07 8.29
N ARG A 313 2.00 17.46 9.55
CA ARG A 313 1.19 18.41 10.34
C ARG A 313 1.88 19.74 10.60
N LEU A 314 3.15 19.84 10.23
CA LEU A 314 3.90 21.09 10.36
C LEU A 314 3.39 22.15 9.37
N THR A 315 3.34 23.38 9.86
CA THR A 315 3.16 24.59 9.06
C THR A 315 4.46 25.39 9.03
N ASP A 316 4.51 26.43 8.20
CA ASP A 316 5.69 27.30 8.10
C ASP A 316 6.00 27.96 9.44
N GLN A 317 7.27 27.95 9.81
CA GLN A 317 7.77 28.51 11.07
C GLN A 317 8.88 29.53 10.81
N ARG A 318 8.90 30.59 11.64
CA ARG A 318 9.88 31.68 11.49
C ARG A 318 11.26 31.32 12.02
N ASP A 319 11.32 30.56 13.09
CA ASP A 319 12.55 30.23 13.83
C ASP A 319 12.48 28.88 14.52
N ALA A 320 13.60 28.45 15.10
CA ALA A 320 13.71 27.17 15.81
C ALA A 320 12.82 27.08 17.06
N LYS A 321 12.52 28.22 17.70
CA LYS A 321 11.71 28.25 18.93
C LYS A 321 10.22 28.03 18.59
N SER A 322 9.69 28.70 17.59
CA SER A 322 8.34 28.50 17.10
C SER A 322 8.14 27.08 16.55
N LEU A 323 9.14 26.55 15.81
CA LEU A 323 9.14 25.19 15.33
C LEU A 323 9.13 24.18 16.49
N ALA A 324 9.93 24.41 17.54
CA ALA A 324 9.97 23.56 18.73
C ALA A 324 8.63 23.57 19.48
N LYS A 325 7.98 24.72 19.56
CA LYS A 325 6.65 24.83 20.16
C LYS A 325 5.64 23.99 19.39
N GLN A 326 5.58 24.16 18.08
CA GLN A 326 4.64 23.44 17.23
C GLN A 326 4.89 21.91 17.25
N ILE A 327 6.17 21.46 17.14
CA ILE A 327 6.50 20.04 17.24
C ILE A 327 6.05 19.47 18.60
N THR A 328 6.30 20.19 19.69
CA THR A 328 5.88 19.77 21.04
C THR A 328 4.36 19.66 21.15
N GLU A 329 3.62 20.61 20.59
CA GLU A 329 2.16 20.59 20.54
C GLU A 329 1.64 19.39 19.72
N ILE A 330 2.22 19.15 18.53
CA ILE A 330 1.85 18.00 17.69
C ILE A 330 2.11 16.69 18.43
N VAL A 331 3.29 16.50 19.01
CA VAL A 331 3.67 15.26 19.66
C VAL A 331 2.80 15.02 20.92
N ASN A 332 2.48 16.06 21.68
CA ASN A 332 1.60 15.96 22.86
C ASN A 332 0.13 15.74 22.49
N SER A 333 -0.30 16.16 21.30
CA SER A 333 -1.67 15.94 20.81
C SER A 333 -1.95 14.54 20.30
N ILE A 334 -0.89 13.71 20.11
CA ILE A 334 -1.04 12.32 19.66
C ILE A 334 -1.71 11.51 20.80
N PRO A 335 -2.85 10.85 20.54
CA PRO A 335 -3.48 9.96 21.51
C PRO A 335 -2.54 8.85 21.97
N LYS A 336 -2.64 8.48 23.25
CA LYS A 336 -1.83 7.40 23.84
C LYS A 336 -1.99 6.08 23.07
N GLU A 337 -3.18 5.80 22.60
CA GLU A 337 -3.54 4.61 21.84
C GLU A 337 -2.74 4.50 20.54
N GLU A 338 -2.41 5.63 19.89
CA GLU A 338 -1.58 5.63 18.68
C GLU A 338 -0.11 5.29 18.99
N TYR A 339 0.41 5.72 20.13
CA TYR A 339 1.71 5.26 20.61
C TYR A 339 1.71 3.76 20.89
N GLU A 340 0.72 3.26 21.63
CA GLU A 340 0.58 1.82 21.94
C GLU A 340 0.48 0.98 20.67
N LYS A 341 -0.37 1.38 19.72
CA LYS A 341 -0.54 0.75 18.42
C LYS A 341 0.77 0.72 17.60
N THR A 342 1.54 1.81 17.67
CA THR A 342 2.84 1.88 16.96
C THR A 342 3.84 0.87 17.52
N PHE A 343 3.92 0.72 18.84
CA PHE A 343 4.78 -0.30 19.44
C PHE A 343 4.31 -1.73 19.14
N GLN A 344 3.00 -1.98 19.01
CA GLN A 344 2.49 -3.27 18.54
C GLN A 344 2.88 -3.52 17.09
N LYS A 345 2.68 -2.54 16.21
CA LYS A 345 3.12 -2.61 14.81
C LYS A 345 4.63 -2.85 14.68
N TRP A 346 5.43 -2.36 15.62
CA TRP A 346 6.86 -2.60 15.61
C TRP A 346 7.21 -4.10 15.79
N LEU A 347 6.50 -4.82 16.67
CA LEU A 347 6.65 -6.27 16.77
C LEU A 347 6.24 -6.99 15.49
N GLU A 348 5.17 -6.53 14.85
CA GLU A 348 4.73 -7.06 13.54
C GLU A 348 5.78 -6.82 12.46
N ARG A 349 6.40 -5.63 12.42
CA ARG A 349 7.50 -5.30 11.50
C ARG A 349 8.72 -6.20 11.73
N MET A 350 9.08 -6.52 12.97
CA MET A 350 10.14 -7.50 13.25
C MET A 350 9.80 -8.90 12.71
N LYS A 351 8.54 -9.35 12.84
CA LYS A 351 8.08 -10.61 12.26
C LYS A 351 8.14 -10.59 10.72
N LEU A 352 7.75 -9.47 10.09
CA LEU A 352 7.85 -9.30 8.65
C LEU A 352 9.30 -9.30 8.16
N CYS A 353 10.22 -8.68 8.89
CA CYS A 353 11.64 -8.72 8.59
C CYS A 353 12.17 -10.16 8.56
N ILE A 354 11.82 -10.98 9.54
CA ILE A 354 12.21 -12.40 9.60
C ILE A 354 11.59 -13.15 8.42
N LYS A 355 10.28 -13.01 8.20
CA LYS A 355 9.55 -13.65 7.09
C LYS A 355 10.16 -13.30 5.73
N ASN A 356 10.63 -12.05 5.56
CA ASN A 356 11.27 -11.56 4.33
C ASN A 356 12.80 -11.77 4.34
N LYS A 357 13.31 -12.70 5.15
CA LYS A 357 14.74 -13.11 5.21
C LYS A 357 15.70 -11.91 5.39
N GLY A 358 15.27 -10.91 6.16
CA GLY A 358 16.03 -9.72 6.46
C GLY A 358 16.03 -8.63 5.39
N ASP A 359 15.36 -8.80 4.27
CA ASP A 359 15.18 -7.74 3.27
C ASP A 359 14.17 -6.69 3.73
N TYR A 360 14.14 -5.53 3.04
CA TYR A 360 13.13 -4.52 3.29
C TYR A 360 11.74 -5.03 2.89
N PHE A 361 10.75 -4.81 3.73
CA PHE A 361 9.41 -5.41 3.64
C PHE A 361 8.28 -4.38 3.55
N GLU A 362 8.58 -3.10 3.44
CA GLU A 362 7.55 -2.03 3.48
C GLU A 362 6.51 -2.15 2.35
N HIS A 363 6.86 -2.77 1.22
CA HIS A 363 5.93 -3.08 0.13
C HIS A 363 4.89 -4.16 0.49
N LEU A 364 5.07 -4.86 1.60
CA LEU A 364 4.14 -5.87 2.12
C LEU A 364 3.19 -5.29 3.18
N ILE A 365 3.38 -4.02 3.55
CA ILE A 365 2.54 -3.30 4.52
C ILE A 365 1.56 -2.45 3.72
N ASN A 366 0.28 -2.80 3.78
CA ASN A 366 -0.82 -2.02 3.21
C ASN A 366 -1.20 -0.84 4.11
#